data_04cb35e3735ddf335949d8bb174fd58d
#
_entry.id   04cb35e3735ddf335949d8bb174fd58d
#
_cell.length_a   1.000
_cell.length_b   1.000
_cell.length_c   1.000
_cell.angle_alpha   90.00
_cell.angle_beta   90.00
_cell.angle_gamma   90.00
#
_symmetry.space_group_name_H-M   'P 1'
#
loop_
_entity.id
_entity.type
_entity.pdbx_description
1 polymer ?
#
loop_
_entity_poly.entity_id
_entity_poly.type
_entity_poly.pdbx_seq_one_letter_code
_entity_poly.pdbx_strand_id
1 'polypeptide(L)'
;MFCKSQSELVQLVRYVLSHYFASDLVRHSAARVIASIASNEFSHATWPQLLPYLLQTCMSSDVKHREVGIYIIFTVLEAIAEGFEDHMAEFFRIFERLLVDPESLEIRITTVRALGVLAQYIDLEDKKDLVSGVSLPI
;
A
#
# COMPACT_ATOMS: atom_id res chain seq x y z
N MET A 1 -23.04 1.64 -3.75
CA MET A 1 -22.72 2.59 -2.72
C MET A 1 -21.32 3.14 -2.93
N PHE A 2 -21.16 4.45 -2.91
CA PHE A 2 -19.87 5.07 -3.17
C PHE A 2 -19.28 5.64 -1.89
N CYS A 3 -17.99 5.40 -1.68
CA CYS A 3 -17.27 6.07 -0.61
C CYS A 3 -16.96 7.48 -1.08
N LYS A 4 -17.56 8.48 -0.46
CA LYS A 4 -17.39 9.88 -0.86
C LYS A 4 -16.20 10.54 -0.18
N SER A 5 -15.59 9.88 0.80
CA SER A 5 -14.49 10.45 1.54
C SER A 5 -13.53 9.37 2.01
N GLN A 6 -12.31 9.77 2.31
CA GLN A 6 -11.34 8.86 2.89
C GLN A 6 -11.79 8.35 4.27
N SER A 7 -12.55 9.17 5.00
CA SER A 7 -13.10 8.76 6.28
C SER A 7 -14.02 7.55 6.14
N GLU A 8 -14.88 7.56 5.12
CA GLU A 8 -15.76 6.42 4.84
C GLU A 8 -14.96 5.19 4.46
N LEU A 9 -13.90 5.36 3.67
CA LEU A 9 -13.05 4.25 3.27
C LEU A 9 -12.30 3.68 4.47
N VAL A 10 -11.83 4.52 5.39
CA VAL A 10 -11.23 4.07 6.65
C VAL A 10 -12.23 3.23 7.45
N GLN A 11 -13.50 3.64 7.49
CA GLN A 11 -14.53 2.87 8.18
C GLN A 11 -14.74 1.50 7.53
N LEU A 12 -14.66 1.45 6.20
CA LEU A 12 -14.78 0.18 5.49
C LEU A 12 -13.61 -0.75 5.81
N VAL A 13 -12.39 -0.24 5.84
CA VAL A 13 -11.22 -1.03 6.23
C VAL A 13 -11.39 -1.53 7.66
N ARG A 14 -11.82 -0.66 8.56
CA ARG A 14 -12.06 -1.04 9.96
C ARG A 14 -13.10 -2.14 10.07
N TYR A 15 -14.17 -2.05 9.29
CA TYR A 15 -15.20 -3.07 9.27
C TYR A 15 -14.61 -4.42 8.81
N VAL A 16 -13.84 -4.42 7.74
CA VAL A 16 -13.21 -5.65 7.24
C VAL A 16 -12.30 -6.27 8.30
N LEU A 17 -11.52 -5.44 8.99
CA LEU A 17 -10.63 -5.92 10.04
C LEU A 17 -11.40 -6.48 11.24
N SER A 18 -12.54 -5.87 11.58
CA SER A 18 -13.36 -6.29 12.73
C SER A 18 -14.16 -7.55 12.44
N HIS A 19 -14.52 -7.76 11.18
CA HIS A 19 -15.32 -8.89 10.74
C HIS A 19 -14.47 -9.87 9.96
N TYR A 20 -13.27 -10.05 10.44
CA TYR A 20 -12.29 -10.89 9.80
C TYR A 20 -12.72 -12.35 9.79
N PHE A 21 -12.50 -13.00 8.66
CA PHE A 21 -12.80 -14.41 8.48
C PHE A 21 -11.56 -15.16 8.06
N ALA A 22 -11.54 -16.43 8.33
CA ALA A 22 -10.36 -17.26 8.18
C ALA A 22 -9.80 -17.36 6.76
N SER A 23 -10.60 -17.10 5.76
CA SER A 23 -10.20 -17.31 4.38
C SER A 23 -9.32 -16.18 3.86
N ASP A 24 -8.11 -16.52 3.41
CA ASP A 24 -7.21 -15.59 2.75
C ASP A 24 -7.85 -15.01 1.49
N LEU A 25 -8.61 -15.82 0.78
CA LEU A 25 -9.28 -15.39 -0.43
C LEU A 25 -10.24 -14.23 -0.16
N VAL A 26 -11.03 -14.35 0.90
CA VAL A 26 -11.97 -13.30 1.28
C VAL A 26 -11.24 -12.02 1.68
N ARG A 27 -10.18 -12.14 2.46
CA ARG A 27 -9.38 -10.99 2.86
C ARG A 27 -8.78 -10.27 1.65
N HIS A 28 -8.18 -11.04 0.75
CA HIS A 28 -7.56 -10.47 -0.44
C HIS A 28 -8.59 -9.83 -1.36
N SER A 29 -9.75 -10.45 -1.50
CA SER A 29 -10.83 -9.89 -2.32
C SER A 29 -11.32 -8.57 -1.74
N ALA A 30 -11.55 -8.52 -0.42
CA ALA A 30 -11.97 -7.30 0.25
C ALA A 30 -10.92 -6.20 0.13
N ALA A 31 -9.66 -6.56 0.35
CA ALA A 31 -8.56 -5.59 0.24
C ALA A 31 -8.45 -5.04 -1.18
N ARG A 32 -8.68 -5.89 -2.18
CA ARG A 32 -8.64 -5.48 -3.58
C ARG A 32 -9.75 -4.49 -3.91
N VAL A 33 -10.95 -4.72 -3.37
CA VAL A 33 -12.07 -3.78 -3.53
C VAL A 33 -11.74 -2.44 -2.90
N ILE A 34 -11.20 -2.45 -1.68
CA ILE A 34 -10.81 -1.23 -0.99
C ILE A 34 -9.77 -0.47 -1.79
N ALA A 35 -8.74 -1.17 -2.28
CA ALA A 35 -7.69 -0.55 -3.07
C ALA A 35 -8.24 0.03 -4.37
N SER A 36 -9.17 -0.66 -5.01
CA SER A 36 -9.81 -0.18 -6.23
C SER A 36 -10.59 1.11 -5.97
N ILE A 37 -11.37 1.15 -4.91
CA ILE A 37 -12.10 2.37 -4.53
C ILE A 37 -11.13 3.50 -4.27
N ALA A 38 -10.08 3.23 -3.49
CA ALA A 38 -9.11 4.25 -3.15
C ALA A 38 -8.42 4.82 -4.40
N SER A 39 -8.01 3.95 -5.31
CA SER A 39 -7.32 4.36 -6.54
C SER A 39 -8.22 5.20 -7.44
N ASN A 40 -9.50 4.82 -7.55
CA ASN A 40 -10.42 5.50 -8.45
C ASN A 40 -10.95 6.81 -7.87
N GLU A 41 -11.26 6.83 -6.57
CA GLU A 41 -11.88 7.99 -5.94
C GLU A 41 -10.88 9.04 -5.49
N PHE A 42 -9.65 8.62 -5.19
CA PHE A 42 -8.66 9.51 -4.56
C PHE A 42 -7.33 9.53 -5.29
N SER A 43 -7.33 9.23 -6.59
CA SER A 43 -6.09 9.04 -7.37
C SER A 43 -5.19 10.26 -7.46
N HIS A 44 -5.76 11.46 -7.30
CA HIS A 44 -4.99 12.71 -7.41
C HIS A 44 -4.87 13.46 -6.10
N ALA A 45 -5.41 12.91 -5.03
CA ALA A 45 -5.42 13.59 -3.75
C ALA A 45 -4.33 13.03 -2.85
N THR A 46 -3.84 13.85 -1.94
CA THR A 46 -3.11 13.34 -0.80
C THR A 46 -4.06 12.49 0.03
N TRP A 47 -3.54 11.55 0.77
CA TRP A 47 -4.37 10.63 1.54
C TRP A 47 -4.20 10.89 3.05
N PRO A 48 -4.70 12.03 3.55
CA PRO A 48 -4.41 12.44 4.93
C PRO A 48 -5.08 11.56 6.00
N GLN A 49 -6.09 10.81 5.65
CA GLN A 49 -6.78 9.94 6.60
C GLN A 49 -6.51 8.47 6.34
N LEU A 50 -6.62 8.05 5.08
CA LEU A 50 -6.51 6.65 4.74
C LEU A 50 -5.08 6.14 4.86
N LEU A 51 -4.10 6.87 4.35
CA LEU A 51 -2.72 6.41 4.36
C LEU A 51 -2.16 6.23 5.77
N PRO A 52 -2.29 7.21 6.68
CA PRO A 52 -1.85 6.99 8.05
C PRO A 52 -2.53 5.80 8.72
N TYR A 53 -3.81 5.59 8.42
CA TYR A 53 -4.53 4.45 8.97
C TYR A 53 -3.98 3.12 8.45
N LEU A 54 -3.68 3.05 7.15
CA LEU A 54 -3.09 1.84 6.56
C LEU A 54 -1.71 1.55 7.12
N LEU A 55 -0.89 2.59 7.27
CA LEU A 55 0.45 2.43 7.85
C LEU A 55 0.35 1.95 9.30
N GLN A 56 -0.60 2.48 10.06
CA GLN A 56 -0.83 2.04 11.43
C GLN A 56 -1.31 0.58 11.46
N THR A 57 -2.16 0.19 10.52
CA THR A 57 -2.64 -1.18 10.41
C THR A 57 -1.50 -2.15 10.15
N CYS A 58 -0.53 -1.75 9.34
CA CYS A 58 0.67 -2.55 9.09
C CYS A 58 1.52 -2.74 10.34
N MET A 59 1.34 -1.91 11.35
CA MET A 59 2.10 -1.98 12.61
C MET A 59 1.30 -2.64 13.73
N SER A 60 0.13 -3.15 13.43
CA SER A 60 -0.74 -3.79 14.41
C SER A 60 -0.07 -5.03 15.01
N SER A 61 -0.40 -5.32 16.26
CA SER A 61 0.04 -6.56 16.91
C SER A 61 -0.69 -7.78 16.35
N ASP A 62 -1.84 -7.58 15.71
CA ASP A 62 -2.60 -8.65 15.08
C ASP A 62 -2.05 -8.92 13.69
N VAL A 63 -1.54 -10.14 13.48
CA VAL A 63 -0.93 -10.53 12.21
C VAL A 63 -1.89 -10.40 11.03
N LYS A 64 -3.17 -10.65 11.26
CA LYS A 64 -4.18 -10.56 10.21
C LYS A 64 -4.41 -9.13 9.77
N HIS A 65 -4.35 -8.20 10.71
CA HIS A 65 -4.41 -6.77 10.38
C HIS A 65 -3.22 -6.36 9.54
N ARG A 66 -2.03 -6.84 9.91
CA ARG A 66 -0.83 -6.53 9.12
C ARG A 66 -0.92 -7.10 7.71
N GLU A 67 -1.45 -8.31 7.56
CA GLU A 67 -1.65 -8.91 6.24
C GLU A 67 -2.56 -8.08 5.36
N VAL A 68 -3.69 -7.65 5.89
CA VAL A 68 -4.63 -6.81 5.15
C VAL A 68 -4.01 -5.47 4.81
N GLY A 69 -3.36 -4.84 5.80
CA GLY A 69 -2.74 -3.54 5.61
C GLY A 69 -1.71 -3.52 4.49
N ILE A 70 -0.77 -4.46 4.51
CA ILE A 70 0.27 -4.51 3.48
C ILE A 70 -0.30 -4.89 2.12
N TYR A 71 -1.31 -5.75 2.09
CA TYR A 71 -1.91 -6.13 0.83
C TYR A 71 -2.63 -4.94 0.17
N ILE A 72 -3.35 -4.14 0.94
CA ILE A 72 -4.00 -2.93 0.41
C ILE A 72 -2.94 -1.97 -0.12
N ILE A 73 -1.89 -1.72 0.66
CA ILE A 73 -0.81 -0.82 0.25
C ILE A 73 -0.17 -1.32 -1.05
N PHE A 74 0.14 -2.60 -1.12
CA PHE A 74 0.73 -3.18 -2.33
C PHE A 74 -0.18 -2.95 -3.55
N THR A 75 -1.45 -3.24 -3.42
CA THR A 75 -2.41 -3.12 -4.53
C THR A 75 -2.56 -1.67 -4.98
N VAL A 76 -2.58 -0.74 -4.02
CA VAL A 76 -2.67 0.69 -4.33
C VAL A 76 -1.39 1.17 -5.01
N LEU A 77 -0.23 0.75 -4.54
CA LEU A 77 1.04 1.13 -5.17
C LEU A 77 1.13 0.64 -6.60
N GLU A 78 0.64 -0.56 -6.88
CA GLU A 78 0.58 -1.05 -8.27
C GLU A 78 -0.23 -0.12 -9.17
N ALA A 79 -1.28 0.47 -8.62
CA ALA A 79 -2.18 1.30 -9.41
C ALA A 79 -1.68 2.74 -9.55
N ILE A 80 -1.15 3.34 -8.50
CA ILE A 80 -0.85 4.77 -8.47
C ILE A 80 0.41 5.12 -7.67
N ALA A 81 1.52 4.44 -7.93
CA ALA A 81 2.75 4.67 -7.17
C ALA A 81 3.19 6.13 -7.19
N GLU A 82 3.02 6.83 -8.31
CA GLU A 82 3.45 8.23 -8.44
C GLU A 82 2.73 9.18 -7.49
N GLY A 83 1.61 8.79 -6.93
CA GLY A 83 0.90 9.61 -5.95
C GLY A 83 1.52 9.63 -4.57
N PHE A 84 2.53 8.80 -4.34
CA PHE A 84 3.08 8.59 -3.00
C PHE A 84 4.54 9.00 -2.86
N GLU A 85 5.05 9.85 -3.73
CA GLU A 85 6.46 10.26 -3.72
C GLU A 85 6.86 10.86 -2.37
N ASP A 86 6.00 11.67 -1.78
CA ASP A 86 6.28 12.33 -0.50
C ASP A 86 6.26 11.37 0.69
N HIS A 87 5.80 10.15 0.48
CA HIS A 87 5.64 9.16 1.54
C HIS A 87 6.64 8.01 1.45
N MET A 88 7.59 8.09 0.54
CA MET A 88 8.54 6.99 0.30
C MET A 88 9.32 6.60 1.56
N ALA A 89 9.77 7.59 2.33
CA ALA A 89 10.52 7.32 3.55
C ALA A 89 9.68 6.54 4.56
N GLU A 90 8.40 6.87 4.66
CA GLU A 90 7.49 6.17 5.56
C GLU A 90 7.25 4.74 5.10
N PHE A 91 7.06 4.54 3.80
CA PHE A 91 6.89 3.21 3.25
C PHE A 91 8.13 2.35 3.50
N PHE A 92 9.31 2.86 3.24
CA PHE A 92 10.53 2.08 3.43
C PHE A 92 10.72 1.69 4.89
N ARG A 93 10.38 2.57 5.82
CA ARG A 93 10.47 2.27 7.26
C ARG A 93 9.55 1.11 7.63
N ILE A 94 8.31 1.15 7.14
CA ILE A 94 7.32 0.10 7.40
C ILE A 94 7.75 -1.21 6.73
N PHE A 95 8.16 -1.14 5.47
CA PHE A 95 8.54 -2.32 4.71
C PHE A 95 9.76 -3.00 5.31
N GLU A 96 10.71 -2.23 5.82
CA GLU A 96 11.87 -2.78 6.50
C GLU A 96 11.46 -3.70 7.65
N ARG A 97 10.45 -3.31 8.40
CA ARG A 97 9.92 -4.13 9.48
C ARG A 97 9.14 -5.34 8.99
N LEU A 98 8.31 -5.14 7.97
CA LEU A 98 7.45 -6.19 7.46
C LEU A 98 8.23 -7.26 6.68
N LEU A 99 9.37 -6.92 6.12
CA LEU A 99 10.23 -7.89 5.44
C LEU A 99 10.71 -9.00 6.37
N VAL A 100 10.81 -8.70 7.65
CA VAL A 100 11.27 -9.67 8.66
C VAL A 100 10.16 -10.03 9.63
N ASP A 101 8.91 -9.90 9.19
CA ASP A 101 7.77 -10.22 10.05
C ASP A 101 7.92 -11.62 10.62
N PRO A 102 7.85 -11.76 11.96
CA PRO A 102 8.12 -13.07 12.59
C PRO A 102 6.97 -14.05 12.48
N GLU A 103 5.77 -13.60 12.13
CA GLU A 103 4.58 -14.43 12.20
C GLU A 103 4.02 -14.85 10.85
N SER A 104 4.30 -14.12 9.77
CA SER A 104 3.63 -14.37 8.50
C SER A 104 4.58 -14.32 7.32
N LEU A 105 4.71 -15.45 6.65
CA LEU A 105 5.42 -15.53 5.38
C LEU A 105 4.72 -14.69 4.33
N GLU A 106 3.38 -14.65 4.36
CA GLU A 106 2.60 -13.88 3.41
C GLU A 106 2.91 -12.39 3.51
N ILE A 107 3.05 -11.87 4.73
CA ILE A 107 3.45 -10.47 4.92
C ILE A 107 4.81 -10.23 4.29
N ARG A 108 5.77 -11.10 4.52
CA ARG A 108 7.11 -10.95 3.95
C ARG A 108 7.06 -10.95 2.43
N ILE A 109 6.33 -11.88 1.84
CA ILE A 109 6.20 -11.99 0.38
C ILE A 109 5.52 -10.75 -0.20
N THR A 110 4.41 -10.32 0.38
CA THR A 110 3.67 -9.15 -0.10
C THR A 110 4.54 -7.90 0.00
N THR A 111 5.33 -7.78 1.05
CA THR A 111 6.26 -6.66 1.22
C THR A 111 7.32 -6.65 0.13
N VAL A 112 7.88 -7.81 -0.21
CA VAL A 112 8.84 -7.91 -1.32
C VAL A 112 8.20 -7.45 -2.62
N ARG A 113 6.96 -7.86 -2.87
CA ARG A 113 6.23 -7.45 -4.07
C ARG A 113 5.99 -5.94 -4.10
N ALA A 114 5.63 -5.36 -2.96
CA ALA A 114 5.44 -3.92 -2.85
C ALA A 114 6.75 -3.16 -3.10
N LEU A 115 7.85 -3.65 -2.56
CA LEU A 115 9.17 -3.08 -2.82
C LEU A 115 9.53 -3.17 -4.29
N GLY A 116 9.16 -4.25 -4.96
CA GLY A 116 9.36 -4.41 -6.39
C GLY A 116 8.64 -3.34 -7.19
N VAL A 117 7.41 -3.02 -6.80
CA VAL A 117 6.64 -1.95 -7.45
C VAL A 117 7.34 -0.61 -7.26
N LEU A 118 7.77 -0.30 -6.04
CA LEU A 118 8.48 0.94 -5.78
C LEU A 118 9.81 1.02 -6.53
N ALA A 119 10.53 -0.08 -6.61
CA ALA A 119 11.79 -0.13 -7.33
C ALA A 119 11.59 0.17 -8.83
N GLN A 120 10.55 -0.39 -9.41
CA GLN A 120 10.22 -0.11 -10.80
C GLN A 120 9.86 1.36 -11.00
N TYR A 121 9.09 1.93 -10.09
CA TYR A 121 8.71 3.33 -10.17
C TYR A 121 9.94 4.24 -10.09
N ILE A 122 10.84 3.98 -9.16
CA ILE A 122 12.07 4.77 -8.99
C ILE A 122 12.95 4.64 -10.23
N ASP A 123 13.09 3.44 -10.78
CA ASP A 123 13.87 3.21 -11.99
C ASP A 123 13.33 3.99 -13.18
N LEU A 124 12.00 4.05 -13.34
CA LEU A 124 11.36 4.83 -14.39
C LEU A 124 11.59 6.33 -14.21
N GLU A 125 11.55 6.84 -12.98
CA GLU A 125 11.82 8.24 -12.70
C GLU A 125 13.28 8.59 -13.00
N ASP A 126 14.21 7.72 -12.65
CA ASP A 126 15.62 7.90 -12.96
C ASP A 126 15.85 7.95 -14.47
N LYS A 127 15.19 7.08 -15.23
CA LYS A 127 15.26 7.08 -16.67
C LYS A 127 14.68 8.35 -17.29
N LYS A 128 13.59 8.86 -16.73
CA LYS A 128 13.02 10.14 -17.15
C LYS A 128 14.01 11.27 -16.97
N ASP A 129 14.70 11.31 -15.83
CA ASP A 129 15.69 12.34 -15.57
C ASP A 129 16.85 12.26 -16.56
N LEU A 130 17.28 11.06 -16.90
CA LEU A 130 18.33 10.86 -17.90
C LEU A 130 17.89 11.36 -19.27
N VAL A 131 16.65 11.06 -19.67
CA VAL A 131 16.12 11.50 -20.96
C VAL A 131 15.90 13.00 -20.99
N SER A 132 15.63 13.62 -19.85
CA SER A 132 15.36 15.07 -19.75
C SER A 132 16.61 15.93 -19.88
N GLY A 133 17.75 15.35 -20.16
CA GLY A 133 18.95 16.12 -20.46
C GLY A 133 20.03 16.04 -19.38
N VAL A 134 19.85 15.25 -18.38
CA VAL A 134 20.92 14.97 -17.45
C VAL A 134 21.68 13.78 -17.97
N SER A 135 22.73 14.07 -18.65
CA SER A 135 23.62 13.05 -19.15
C SER A 135 24.46 12.53 -18.00
N LEU A 136 24.19 11.33 -17.56
CA LEU A 136 25.04 10.68 -16.59
C LEU A 136 25.97 9.74 -17.34
N PRO A 137 27.28 9.95 -17.23
CA PRO A 137 28.22 8.98 -17.74
C PRO A 137 28.08 7.72 -16.88
N ILE A 138 27.96 6.65 -17.55
CA ILE A 138 27.89 5.37 -16.87
C ILE A 138 29.28 4.88 -16.58
#